data_b5993bcc9442d82a97bdb4238e1153ae
#
_entry.id   b5993bcc9442d82a97bdb4238e1153ae
#
_cell.length_a   1.000
_cell.length_b   1.000
_cell.length_c   1.000
_cell.angle_alpha   90.00
_cell.angle_beta   90.00
_cell.angle_gamma   90.00
#
_symmetry.space_group_name_H-M   'P 1'
#
loop_
_entity.id
_entity.type
_entity.pdbx_description
1 polymer ?
#
loop_
_entity_poly.entity_id
_entity_poly.type
_entity_poly.pdbx_seq_one_letter_code
_entity_poly.pdbx_strand_id
1 'polypeptide(L)'
;HIKIAIFYMKVAVVGATGLVGTRMLEVLAERNFPVTELLPVASAKSVGRKITFQGKEWTVVSAEDAIAARPDLALFSAGGSTSAELAPKFAEVGTRVVDNSSHWRMDPTKKLVVPEINGDVIEKDDMIIANPNCSTIQMLLPLWPLHKAYTIKRIVVSTYQSVTGTGYKAMDQMTAERAGGKWGEYPAVYPHPIDQ
;
A
#
# COMPACT_ATOMS: atom_id res chain seq x y z
N HIS A 1 0.42 -23.93 -31.94
CA HIS A 1 -0.10 -22.61 -31.54
C HIS A 1 -0.25 -22.63 -30.02
N ILE A 2 0.72 -22.00 -29.32
CA ILE A 2 0.60 -21.75 -27.88
C ILE A 2 -0.45 -20.67 -27.73
N LYS A 3 -1.65 -21.00 -27.20
CA LYS A 3 -2.61 -20.01 -26.74
C LYS A 3 -2.00 -19.35 -25.52
N ILE A 4 -1.44 -18.15 -25.70
CA ILE A 4 -1.12 -17.28 -24.58
C ILE A 4 -2.45 -16.91 -23.94
N ALA A 5 -2.75 -17.46 -22.78
CA ALA A 5 -3.87 -17.01 -21.97
C ALA A 5 -3.56 -15.58 -21.56
N ILE A 6 -4.21 -14.61 -22.20
CA ILE A 6 -4.18 -13.22 -21.76
C ILE A 6 -4.98 -13.21 -20.44
N PHE A 7 -4.27 -13.17 -19.33
CA PHE A 7 -4.92 -12.94 -18.03
C PHE A 7 -5.47 -11.51 -18.05
N TYR A 8 -6.77 -11.41 -18.12
CA TYR A 8 -7.47 -10.14 -17.97
C TYR A 8 -7.49 -9.82 -16.48
N MET A 9 -6.77 -8.77 -16.05
CA MET A 9 -6.72 -8.38 -14.65
C MET A 9 -7.06 -6.90 -14.50
N LYS A 10 -8.18 -6.63 -13.87
CA LYS A 10 -8.62 -5.30 -13.48
C LYS A 10 -8.06 -5.00 -12.09
N VAL A 11 -7.27 -3.95 -11.97
CA VAL A 11 -6.57 -3.59 -10.71
C VAL A 11 -7.00 -2.20 -10.26
N ALA A 12 -7.45 -2.11 -9.01
CA ALA A 12 -7.63 -0.83 -8.34
C ALA A 12 -6.39 -0.49 -7.50
N VAL A 13 -5.97 0.78 -7.51
CA VAL A 13 -4.95 1.30 -6.59
C VAL A 13 -5.58 2.41 -5.77
N VAL A 14 -5.88 2.12 -4.51
CA VAL A 14 -6.53 3.06 -3.58
C VAL A 14 -5.46 3.91 -2.89
N GLY A 15 -5.52 5.22 -3.12
CA GLY A 15 -4.45 6.16 -2.79
C GLY A 15 -3.46 6.39 -3.93
N ALA A 16 -3.87 6.18 -5.18
CA ALA A 16 -3.03 6.23 -6.38
C ALA A 16 -2.26 7.55 -6.59
N THR A 17 -2.76 8.66 -6.06
CA THR A 17 -2.12 9.99 -6.16
C THR A 17 -1.16 10.30 -5.00
N GLY A 18 -1.06 9.41 -4.01
CA GLY A 18 -0.13 9.54 -2.89
C GLY A 18 1.28 9.04 -3.24
N LEU A 19 2.28 9.35 -2.38
CA LEU A 19 3.68 8.92 -2.59
C LEU A 19 3.80 7.42 -2.80
N VAL A 20 3.21 6.62 -1.93
CA VAL A 20 3.30 5.16 -2.00
C VAL A 20 2.44 4.62 -3.15
N GLY A 21 1.24 5.17 -3.38
CA GLY A 21 0.39 4.76 -4.51
C GLY A 21 1.05 4.98 -5.87
N THR A 22 1.73 6.11 -6.05
CA THR A 22 2.52 6.39 -7.26
C THR A 22 3.64 5.34 -7.41
N ARG A 23 4.35 5.02 -6.32
CA ARG A 23 5.40 3.99 -6.36
C ARG A 23 4.85 2.59 -6.64
N MET A 24 3.66 2.26 -6.13
CA MET A 24 2.99 1.00 -6.49
C MET A 24 2.74 0.90 -8.00
N LEU A 25 2.27 1.97 -8.63
CA LEU A 25 2.07 2.01 -10.09
C LEU A 25 3.39 1.82 -10.85
N GLU A 26 4.45 2.50 -10.42
CA GLU A 26 5.79 2.33 -11.01
C GLU A 26 6.26 0.87 -10.92
N VAL A 27 6.15 0.24 -9.74
CA VAL A 27 6.57 -1.15 -9.54
C VAL A 27 5.71 -2.14 -10.33
N LEU A 28 4.40 -1.92 -10.45
CA LEU A 28 3.54 -2.73 -11.31
C LEU A 28 4.01 -2.67 -12.77
N ALA A 29 4.41 -1.48 -13.25
CA ALA A 29 4.94 -1.30 -14.60
C ALA A 29 6.33 -1.95 -14.75
N GLU A 30 7.26 -1.69 -13.84
CA GLU A 30 8.62 -2.28 -13.81
C GLU A 30 8.59 -3.83 -13.84
N ARG A 31 7.62 -4.41 -13.12
CA ARG A 31 7.44 -5.85 -13.02
C ARG A 31 6.59 -6.46 -14.13
N ASN A 32 6.14 -5.66 -15.10
CA ASN A 32 5.24 -6.10 -16.17
C ASN A 32 4.02 -6.85 -15.61
N PHE A 33 3.48 -6.36 -14.47
CA PHE A 33 2.30 -6.97 -13.87
C PHE A 33 1.13 -6.88 -14.87
N PRO A 34 0.32 -7.93 -15.07
CA PRO A 34 -0.64 -8.03 -16.18
C PRO A 34 -1.90 -7.19 -15.93
N VAL A 35 -1.75 -5.89 -15.72
CA VAL A 35 -2.85 -4.94 -15.59
C VAL A 35 -3.44 -4.66 -16.97
N THR A 36 -4.65 -5.10 -17.21
CA THR A 36 -5.38 -4.82 -18.45
C THR A 36 -6.33 -3.63 -18.31
N GLU A 37 -6.82 -3.40 -17.09
CA GLU A 37 -7.62 -2.23 -16.75
C GLU A 37 -7.15 -1.69 -15.39
N LEU A 38 -6.81 -0.40 -15.32
CA LEU A 38 -6.41 0.27 -14.09
C LEU A 38 -7.53 1.17 -13.60
N LEU A 39 -7.87 1.05 -12.32
CA LEU A 39 -8.79 1.93 -11.59
C LEU A 39 -7.99 2.71 -10.53
N PRO A 40 -7.41 3.85 -10.87
CA PRO A 40 -6.73 4.67 -9.88
C PRO A 40 -7.76 5.38 -9.00
N VAL A 41 -7.75 5.11 -7.71
CA VAL A 41 -8.70 5.65 -6.74
C VAL A 41 -7.99 6.65 -5.84
N ALA A 42 -8.61 7.81 -5.63
CA ALA A 42 -8.10 8.83 -4.70
C ALA A 42 -9.26 9.61 -4.07
N SER A 43 -8.93 10.60 -3.22
CA SER A 43 -9.93 11.47 -2.59
C SER A 43 -10.74 12.25 -3.63
N ALA A 44 -11.94 12.69 -3.26
CA ALA A 44 -12.84 13.46 -4.12
C ALA A 44 -12.17 14.66 -4.83
N LYS A 45 -11.16 15.29 -4.19
CA LYS A 45 -10.39 16.41 -4.78
C LYS A 45 -9.55 16.00 -5.99
N SER A 46 -9.26 14.71 -6.14
CA SER A 46 -8.41 14.17 -7.21
C SER A 46 -9.20 13.43 -8.29
N VAL A 47 -10.47 13.17 -8.09
CA VAL A 47 -11.35 12.53 -9.08
C VAL A 47 -11.36 13.36 -10.38
N GLY A 48 -11.29 12.68 -11.52
CA GLY A 48 -11.19 13.30 -12.84
C GLY A 48 -9.77 13.69 -13.28
N ARG A 49 -8.77 13.70 -12.37
CA ARG A 49 -7.36 13.87 -12.75
C ARG A 49 -6.90 12.70 -13.59
N LYS A 50 -5.96 12.95 -14.49
CA LYS A 50 -5.31 11.90 -15.27
C LYS A 50 -3.97 11.52 -14.68
N ILE A 51 -3.67 10.25 -14.70
CA ILE A 51 -2.37 9.68 -14.39
C ILE A 51 -1.89 8.83 -15.56
N THR A 52 -0.59 8.77 -15.75
CA THR A 52 0.02 7.91 -16.78
C THR A 52 0.48 6.59 -16.17
N PHE A 53 0.07 5.48 -16.75
CA PHE A 53 0.54 4.14 -16.39
C PHE A 53 0.76 3.33 -17.66
N GLN A 54 1.95 2.75 -17.82
CA GLN A 54 2.39 1.99 -19.01
C GLN A 54 2.13 2.74 -20.34
N GLY A 55 2.42 4.04 -20.37
CA GLY A 55 2.27 4.87 -21.56
C GLY A 55 0.82 5.27 -21.92
N LYS A 56 -0.17 4.87 -21.11
CA LYS A 56 -1.58 5.18 -21.31
C LYS A 56 -2.08 6.10 -20.19
N GLU A 57 -2.98 7.02 -20.53
CA GLU A 57 -3.68 7.85 -19.56
C GLU A 57 -4.87 7.12 -18.95
N TRP A 58 -4.98 7.25 -17.61
CA TRP A 58 -6.08 6.70 -16.82
C TRP A 58 -6.68 7.80 -15.95
N THR A 59 -8.01 7.84 -15.90
CA THR A 59 -8.72 8.83 -15.09
C THR A 59 -8.88 8.33 -13.67
N VAL A 60 -8.55 9.17 -12.70
CA VAL A 60 -8.80 8.90 -11.27
C VAL A 60 -10.30 8.87 -11.02
N VAL A 61 -10.76 7.78 -10.41
CA VAL A 61 -12.17 7.53 -10.12
C VAL A 61 -12.45 7.60 -8.61
N SER A 62 -13.73 7.66 -8.25
CA SER A 62 -14.16 7.54 -6.86
C SER A 62 -14.01 6.11 -6.35
N ALA A 63 -14.05 5.92 -5.02
CA ALA A 63 -14.04 4.58 -4.43
C ALA A 63 -15.31 3.80 -4.81
N GLU A 64 -16.45 4.48 -4.85
CA GLU A 64 -17.75 3.93 -5.20
C GLU A 64 -17.76 3.38 -6.64
N ASP A 65 -17.23 4.17 -7.59
CA ASP A 65 -17.13 3.74 -9.00
C ASP A 65 -16.19 2.54 -9.15
N ALA A 66 -15.07 2.56 -8.43
CA ALA A 66 -14.12 1.45 -8.44
C ALA A 66 -14.71 0.16 -7.87
N ILE A 67 -15.47 0.23 -6.76
CA ILE A 67 -16.17 -0.90 -6.17
C ILE A 67 -17.24 -1.43 -7.14
N ALA A 68 -18.03 -0.54 -7.73
CA ALA A 68 -19.04 -0.90 -8.73
C ALA A 68 -18.43 -1.60 -9.95
N ALA A 69 -17.21 -1.24 -10.34
CA ALA A 69 -16.46 -1.86 -11.43
C ALA A 69 -15.91 -3.25 -11.10
N ARG A 70 -15.98 -3.71 -9.84
CA ARG A 70 -15.56 -5.05 -9.37
C ARG A 70 -14.17 -5.44 -9.87
N PRO A 71 -13.10 -4.76 -9.46
CA PRO A 71 -11.75 -5.17 -9.84
C PRO A 71 -11.39 -6.55 -9.26
N ASP A 72 -10.47 -7.26 -9.93
CA ASP A 72 -9.96 -8.54 -9.45
C ASP A 72 -9.07 -8.35 -8.21
N LEU A 73 -8.30 -7.26 -8.19
CA LEU A 73 -7.33 -6.92 -7.15
C LEU A 73 -7.44 -5.44 -6.80
N ALA A 74 -7.33 -5.13 -5.51
CA ALA A 74 -7.19 -3.77 -5.00
C ALA A 74 -5.95 -3.64 -4.11
N LEU A 75 -5.05 -2.73 -4.46
CA LEU A 75 -3.88 -2.38 -3.65
C LEU A 75 -4.18 -1.11 -2.87
N PHE A 76 -4.09 -1.19 -1.55
CA PHE A 76 -4.45 -0.09 -0.66
C PHE A 76 -3.22 0.64 -0.09
N SER A 77 -3.19 1.94 -0.25
CA SER A 77 -2.20 2.85 0.36
C SER A 77 -2.80 4.22 0.65
N ALA A 78 -3.94 4.25 1.34
CA ALA A 78 -4.69 5.47 1.66
C ALA A 78 -4.87 5.72 3.17
N GLY A 79 -4.10 5.01 4.00
CA GLY A 79 -4.17 5.09 5.45
C GLY A 79 -5.19 4.15 6.08
N GLY A 80 -5.07 3.96 7.41
CA GLY A 80 -5.84 2.94 8.15
C GLY A 80 -7.34 3.20 8.17
N SER A 81 -7.78 4.45 8.35
CA SER A 81 -9.20 4.81 8.37
C SER A 81 -9.90 4.51 7.03
N THR A 82 -9.25 4.87 5.93
CA THR A 82 -9.76 4.58 4.58
C THR A 82 -9.79 3.08 4.33
N SER A 83 -8.77 2.34 4.78
CA SER A 83 -8.74 0.89 4.63
C SER A 83 -9.84 0.22 5.46
N ALA A 84 -10.05 0.63 6.70
CA ALA A 84 -11.12 0.13 7.56
C ALA A 84 -12.50 0.27 6.90
N GLU A 85 -12.74 1.40 6.25
CA GLU A 85 -14.01 1.70 5.60
C GLU A 85 -14.20 0.98 4.27
N LEU A 86 -13.18 1.00 3.40
CA LEU A 86 -13.32 0.60 2.01
C LEU A 86 -12.92 -0.84 1.72
N ALA A 87 -11.91 -1.40 2.42
CA ALA A 87 -11.43 -2.75 2.12
C ALA A 87 -12.53 -3.82 2.24
N PRO A 88 -13.42 -3.79 3.25
CA PRO A 88 -14.56 -4.70 3.32
C PRO A 88 -15.50 -4.57 2.12
N LYS A 89 -15.79 -3.34 1.68
CA LYS A 89 -16.70 -3.08 0.55
C LYS A 89 -16.14 -3.65 -0.76
N PHE A 90 -14.81 -3.55 -0.98
CA PHE A 90 -14.15 -4.22 -2.11
C PHE A 90 -14.21 -5.74 -1.98
N ALA A 91 -13.97 -6.28 -0.79
CA ALA A 91 -14.04 -7.71 -0.54
C ALA A 91 -15.45 -8.29 -0.78
N GLU A 92 -16.51 -7.57 -0.38
CA GLU A 92 -17.92 -7.95 -0.58
C GLU A 92 -18.29 -8.12 -2.06
N VAL A 93 -17.68 -7.35 -2.96
CA VAL A 93 -17.91 -7.48 -4.40
C VAL A 93 -16.99 -8.50 -5.08
N GLY A 94 -16.19 -9.25 -4.30
CA GLY A 94 -15.31 -10.31 -4.77
C GLY A 94 -13.89 -9.84 -5.14
N THR A 95 -13.54 -8.61 -4.82
CA THR A 95 -12.19 -8.06 -5.04
C THR A 95 -11.24 -8.51 -3.95
N ARG A 96 -10.10 -9.10 -4.30
CA ARG A 96 -9.03 -9.36 -3.33
C ARG A 96 -8.28 -8.09 -3.00
N VAL A 97 -8.16 -7.78 -1.71
CA VAL A 97 -7.49 -6.58 -1.22
C VAL A 97 -6.13 -6.94 -0.64
N VAL A 98 -5.07 -6.22 -1.06
CA VAL A 98 -3.78 -6.21 -0.39
C VAL A 98 -3.60 -4.84 0.25
N ASP A 99 -3.60 -4.79 1.57
CA ASP A 99 -3.59 -3.54 2.32
C ASP A 99 -2.23 -3.22 2.92
N ASN A 100 -1.67 -2.08 2.54
CA ASN A 100 -0.40 -1.58 3.06
C ASN A 100 -0.56 -0.69 4.31
N SER A 101 -1.78 -0.46 4.79
CA SER A 101 -2.00 0.28 6.04
C SER A 101 -1.70 -0.59 7.27
N SER A 102 -1.72 0.02 8.45
CA SER A 102 -1.56 -0.71 9.70
C SER A 102 -2.86 -1.33 10.22
N HIS A 103 -4.00 -1.04 9.59
CA HIS A 103 -5.32 -1.34 10.18
C HIS A 103 -5.53 -2.84 10.45
N TRP A 104 -5.24 -3.67 9.46
CA TRP A 104 -5.52 -5.12 9.54
C TRP A 104 -4.40 -5.95 10.14
N ARG A 105 -3.23 -5.35 10.42
CA ARG A 105 -2.03 -6.10 10.85
C ARG A 105 -2.22 -6.86 12.17
N MET A 106 -3.04 -6.33 13.08
CA MET A 106 -3.31 -6.94 14.38
C MET A 106 -4.67 -7.66 14.43
N ASP A 107 -5.40 -7.72 13.32
CA ASP A 107 -6.64 -8.48 13.23
C ASP A 107 -6.32 -9.98 13.04
N PRO A 108 -6.67 -10.85 14.02
CA PRO A 108 -6.34 -12.27 13.95
C PRO A 108 -7.09 -13.02 12.85
N THR A 109 -8.13 -12.41 12.28
CA THR A 109 -8.91 -12.97 11.15
C THR A 109 -8.31 -12.65 9.79
N LYS A 110 -7.26 -11.81 9.72
CA LYS A 110 -6.59 -11.42 8.49
C LYS A 110 -5.18 -11.99 8.44
N LYS A 111 -4.76 -12.43 7.28
CA LYS A 111 -3.39 -12.94 7.09
C LYS A 111 -2.43 -11.76 6.97
N LEU A 112 -1.41 -11.72 7.83
CA LEU A 112 -0.28 -10.79 7.73
C LEU A 112 0.85 -11.49 6.97
N VAL A 113 1.15 -11.03 5.75
CA VAL A 113 1.94 -11.82 4.80
C VAL A 113 3.18 -11.08 4.29
N VAL A 114 4.31 -11.77 4.36
CA VAL A 114 5.52 -11.51 3.57
C VAL A 114 5.64 -12.68 2.58
N PRO A 115 5.39 -12.49 1.28
CA PRO A 115 5.23 -13.60 0.33
C PRO A 115 6.38 -14.62 0.33
N GLU A 116 7.62 -14.16 0.47
CA GLU A 116 8.83 -15.01 0.48
C GLU A 116 8.98 -15.84 1.76
N ILE A 117 8.22 -15.53 2.81
CA ILE A 117 8.33 -16.17 4.12
C ILE A 117 7.14 -17.06 4.41
N ASN A 118 5.94 -16.52 4.21
CA ASN A 118 4.69 -17.18 4.57
C ASN A 118 3.58 -16.98 3.53
N GLY A 119 3.91 -16.82 2.26
CA GLY A 119 2.92 -16.66 1.18
C GLY A 119 1.97 -17.85 1.04
N ASP A 120 2.40 -19.02 1.47
CA ASP A 120 1.65 -20.27 1.50
C ASP A 120 0.47 -20.30 2.49
N VAL A 121 0.43 -19.35 3.46
CA VAL A 121 -0.71 -19.24 4.39
C VAL A 121 -1.97 -18.62 3.75
N ILE A 122 -1.83 -18.03 2.54
CA ILE A 122 -2.97 -17.41 1.85
C ILE A 122 -3.90 -18.49 1.30
N GLU A 123 -5.15 -18.41 1.69
CA GLU A 123 -6.21 -19.28 1.22
C GLU A 123 -7.11 -18.58 0.19
N LYS A 124 -7.93 -19.36 -0.51
CA LYS A 124 -8.81 -18.82 -1.55
C LYS A 124 -9.79 -17.77 -1.02
N ASP A 125 -10.23 -17.94 0.21
CA ASP A 125 -11.25 -17.09 0.84
C ASP A 125 -10.65 -15.88 1.60
N ASP A 126 -9.33 -15.75 1.59
CA ASP A 126 -8.67 -14.57 2.15
C ASP A 126 -8.85 -13.37 1.23
N MET A 127 -9.92 -12.61 1.44
CA MET A 127 -10.26 -11.46 0.62
C MET A 127 -9.50 -10.19 1.02
N ILE A 128 -9.03 -10.09 2.27
CA ILE A 128 -8.21 -8.97 2.76
C ILE A 128 -6.92 -9.52 3.32
N ILE A 129 -5.80 -9.17 2.71
CA ILE A 129 -4.45 -9.59 3.08
C ILE A 129 -3.71 -8.36 3.59
N ALA A 130 -3.20 -8.43 4.81
CA ALA A 130 -2.42 -7.35 5.41
C ALA A 130 -0.95 -7.45 4.99
N ASN A 131 -0.39 -6.32 4.55
CA ASN A 131 1.03 -6.18 4.28
C ASN A 131 1.73 -5.60 5.53
N PRO A 132 2.83 -6.20 6.02
CA PRO A 132 3.53 -5.72 7.20
C PRO A 132 4.14 -4.32 7.03
N ASN A 133 4.69 -3.78 8.10
CA ASN A 133 5.45 -2.53 8.07
C ASN A 133 6.66 -2.67 7.14
N CYS A 134 6.93 -1.62 6.35
CA CYS A 134 7.98 -1.60 5.34
C CYS A 134 9.37 -1.94 5.90
N SER A 135 9.76 -1.36 7.04
CA SER A 135 11.04 -1.65 7.68
C SER A 135 11.12 -3.09 8.20
N THR A 136 9.99 -3.62 8.69
CA THR A 136 9.88 -5.01 9.12
C THR A 136 10.09 -5.98 7.96
N ILE A 137 9.45 -5.75 6.81
CA ILE A 137 9.63 -6.61 5.63
C ILE A 137 11.09 -6.63 5.19
N GLN A 138 11.72 -5.45 5.08
CA GLN A 138 13.13 -5.34 4.68
C GLN A 138 14.06 -6.10 5.63
N MET A 139 13.79 -6.05 6.94
CA MET A 139 14.56 -6.78 7.95
C MET A 139 14.34 -8.29 7.87
N LEU A 140 13.10 -8.73 7.66
CA LEU A 140 12.74 -10.15 7.69
C LEU A 140 13.33 -10.93 6.52
N LEU A 141 13.44 -10.35 5.34
CA LEU A 141 13.98 -11.03 4.15
C LEU A 141 15.39 -11.58 4.36
N PRO A 142 16.39 -10.83 4.85
CA PRO A 142 17.72 -11.38 5.14
C PRO A 142 17.75 -12.24 6.42
N LEU A 143 16.87 -12.00 7.39
CA LEU A 143 16.84 -12.79 8.62
C LEU A 143 16.20 -14.18 8.42
N TRP A 144 15.31 -14.33 7.45
CA TRP A 144 14.60 -15.59 7.24
C TRP A 144 15.51 -16.78 6.94
N PRO A 145 16.46 -16.74 6.00
CA PRO A 145 17.41 -17.83 5.79
C PRO A 145 18.27 -18.11 7.03
N LEU A 146 18.67 -17.08 7.77
CA LEU A 146 19.40 -17.24 9.04
C LEU A 146 18.55 -17.93 10.11
N HIS A 147 17.27 -17.55 10.21
CA HIS A 147 16.34 -18.19 11.13
C HIS A 147 16.16 -19.68 10.81
N LYS A 148 16.02 -20.02 9.52
CA LYS A 148 15.91 -21.43 9.09
C LYS A 148 17.15 -22.25 9.42
N ALA A 149 18.34 -21.66 9.28
CA ALA A 149 19.60 -22.35 9.53
C ALA A 149 19.97 -22.45 11.03
N TYR A 150 19.71 -21.39 11.80
CA TYR A 150 20.26 -21.22 13.15
C TYR A 150 19.22 -21.00 14.24
N THR A 151 17.93 -20.87 13.90
CA THR A 151 16.84 -20.62 14.85
C THR A 151 17.07 -19.37 15.71
N ILE A 152 16.83 -18.20 15.17
CA ILE A 152 16.95 -16.92 15.88
C ILE A 152 16.08 -16.95 17.15
N LYS A 153 16.70 -16.64 18.30
CA LYS A 153 16.03 -16.62 19.61
C LYS A 153 15.58 -15.21 20.03
N ARG A 154 16.30 -14.19 19.58
CA ARG A 154 16.04 -12.80 19.96
C ARG A 154 16.49 -11.85 18.85
N ILE A 155 15.70 -10.81 18.61
CA ILE A 155 16.06 -9.70 17.75
C ILE A 155 15.99 -8.44 18.60
N VAL A 156 17.04 -7.61 18.57
CA VAL A 156 17.07 -6.25 19.12
C VAL A 156 17.32 -5.33 17.95
N VAL A 157 16.42 -4.37 17.74
CA VAL A 157 16.44 -3.53 16.54
C VAL A 157 16.29 -2.05 16.92
N SER A 158 17.10 -1.19 16.30
CA SER A 158 16.92 0.25 16.26
C SER A 158 16.81 0.69 14.80
N THR A 159 15.84 1.53 14.48
CA THR A 159 15.57 1.94 13.10
C THR A 159 15.72 3.44 12.90
N TYR A 160 16.27 3.81 11.75
CA TYR A 160 16.23 5.16 11.21
C TYR A 160 15.35 5.13 9.96
N GLN A 161 14.23 5.83 10.00
CA GLN A 161 13.22 5.76 8.93
C GLN A 161 12.98 7.13 8.31
N SER A 162 12.79 7.14 6.99
CA SER A 162 12.40 8.35 6.28
C SER A 162 10.97 8.76 6.65
N VAL A 163 10.74 10.06 6.79
CA VAL A 163 9.41 10.64 7.01
C VAL A 163 8.45 10.42 5.84
N THR A 164 8.98 10.11 4.65
CA THR A 164 8.17 9.86 3.45
C THR A 164 7.22 8.68 3.62
N GLY A 165 7.53 7.72 4.49
CA GLY A 165 6.66 6.60 4.82
C GLY A 165 5.32 7.01 5.46
N THR A 166 5.28 8.19 6.11
CA THR A 166 4.06 8.79 6.66
C THR A 166 3.30 9.65 5.63
N GLY A 167 3.93 9.93 4.48
CA GLY A 167 3.32 10.65 3.37
C GLY A 167 3.64 12.15 3.34
N TYR A 168 2.98 12.86 2.43
CA TYR A 168 3.24 14.29 2.17
C TYR A 168 3.13 15.18 3.42
N LYS A 169 2.17 14.92 4.29
CA LYS A 169 1.97 15.71 5.52
C LYS A 169 3.19 15.71 6.44
N ALA A 170 3.92 14.61 6.53
CA ALA A 170 5.15 14.55 7.31
C ALA A 170 6.31 15.27 6.62
N MET A 171 6.35 15.26 5.30
CA MET A 171 7.30 16.05 4.52
C MET A 171 7.04 17.54 4.69
N ASP A 172 5.78 17.97 4.68
CA ASP A 172 5.36 19.36 4.90
C ASP A 172 5.77 19.81 6.30
N GLN A 173 5.54 18.98 7.33
CA GLN A 173 6.01 19.25 8.69
C GLN A 173 7.52 19.44 8.72
N MET A 174 8.30 18.52 8.20
CA MET A 174 9.77 18.61 8.17
C MET A 174 10.23 19.88 7.43
N THR A 175 9.59 20.21 6.32
CA THR A 175 9.93 21.42 5.54
C THR A 175 9.65 22.70 6.32
N ALA A 176 8.52 22.75 7.04
CA ALA A 176 8.17 23.90 7.88
C ALA A 176 9.18 24.06 9.03
N GLU A 177 9.58 22.98 9.68
CA GLU A 177 10.59 22.99 10.74
C GLU A 177 11.95 23.49 10.23
N ARG A 178 12.42 23.01 9.09
CA ARG A 178 13.65 23.46 8.42
C ARG A 178 13.63 24.92 8.02
N ALA A 179 12.44 25.44 7.68
CA ALA A 179 12.25 26.85 7.40
C ALA A 179 12.22 27.75 8.64
N GLY A 180 12.43 27.20 9.84
CA GLY A 180 12.44 27.92 11.12
C GLY A 180 11.04 28.11 11.72
N GLY A 181 10.04 27.36 11.29
CA GLY A 181 8.70 27.37 11.88
C GLY A 181 8.74 26.84 13.32
N LYS A 182 8.04 27.54 14.22
CA LYS A 182 7.93 27.10 15.62
C LYS A 182 6.86 26.02 15.77
N TRP A 183 7.11 25.12 16.70
CA TRP A 183 6.15 24.08 17.04
C TRP A 183 4.77 24.68 17.38
N GLY A 184 3.73 24.16 16.73
CA GLY A 184 2.36 24.66 16.85
C GLY A 184 1.93 25.69 15.80
N GLU A 185 2.87 26.24 15.02
CA GLU A 185 2.57 27.22 13.97
C GLU A 185 2.27 26.56 12.60
N TYR A 186 2.51 25.25 12.46
CA TYR A 186 2.28 24.48 11.23
C TYR A 186 1.52 23.17 11.52
N PRO A 187 0.82 22.61 10.54
CA PRO A 187 0.16 21.31 10.68
C PRO A 187 1.18 20.20 10.96
N ALA A 188 1.05 19.53 12.10
CA ALA A 188 1.94 18.46 12.51
C ALA A 188 1.25 17.09 12.43
N VAL A 189 1.99 16.09 11.94
CA VAL A 189 1.57 14.68 11.90
C VAL A 189 2.13 13.94 13.10
N TYR A 190 3.35 14.26 13.50
CA TYR A 190 3.99 13.75 14.70
C TYR A 190 3.68 14.65 15.89
N PRO A 191 3.62 14.10 17.12
CA PRO A 191 3.32 14.87 18.33
C PRO A 191 4.54 15.66 18.87
N HIS A 192 5.61 15.78 18.08
CA HIS A 192 6.86 16.45 18.42
C HIS A 192 7.58 16.90 17.15
N PRO A 193 8.54 17.86 17.23
CA PRO A 193 9.42 18.19 16.13
C PRO A 193 10.20 16.96 15.62
N ILE A 194 10.44 16.90 14.32
CA ILE A 194 11.12 15.77 13.66
C ILE A 194 12.43 16.16 12.96
N ASP A 195 12.69 17.45 12.80
CA ASP A 195 13.94 17.99 12.27
C ASP A 195 14.69 18.71 13.39
N GLN A 196 15.68 18.04 14.01
CA GLN A 196 16.52 18.57 15.08
C GLN A 196 17.99 18.43 14.70
#